data_aaf574dfef468d5e3c0220cf956ee4e1
#
_entry.id   aaf574dfef468d5e3c0220cf956ee4e1
#
_cell.length_a   1.000
_cell.length_b   1.000
_cell.length_c   1.000
_cell.angle_alpha   90.00
_cell.angle_beta   90.00
_cell.angle_gamma   90.00
#
_symmetry.space_group_name_H-M   'P 1'
#
loop_
_entity.id
_entity.type
_entity.pdbx_description
1 polymer ?
#
loop_
_entity_poly.entity_id
_entity_poly.type
_entity_poly.pdbx_seq_one_letter_code
_entity_poly.pdbx_strand_id
1 'polypeptide(L)'
;MYKRQGTSVSRDFVEFPSQVIEHWAVEPELLKLYAKHYKTGEPIGDELIFKMQNASKFNQGFANVEYLAASYLDMDWHSLRTNEIQNTIEFENNSLKKIGLIDEIVSRYRTTYFQHIYSSSYSAGYYSYIWAAVLDSDAFARFKNTGEIFNKDLADKYRKFILEKGGTEDPMELYRSFAGSNPEISALLSDRGLE
;
A
#
# COMPACT_ATOMS: atom_id res chain seq x y z
N MET A 1 5.53 -27.63 6.25
CA MET A 1 4.34 -27.04 5.63
C MET A 1 4.07 -25.61 6.09
N TYR A 2 4.42 -25.20 7.29
CA TYR A 2 4.14 -23.86 7.86
C TYR A 2 5.11 -22.73 7.45
N LYS A 3 6.19 -23.01 6.72
CA LYS A 3 7.26 -22.03 6.40
C LYS A 3 6.97 -21.11 5.18
N ARG A 4 5.81 -21.24 4.53
CA ARG A 4 5.45 -20.48 3.31
C ARG A 4 4.13 -19.73 3.43
N GLN A 5 3.65 -19.51 4.64
CA GLN A 5 2.41 -18.78 4.95
C GLN A 5 2.71 -17.50 5.71
N GLY A 6 1.73 -16.63 5.83
CA GLY A 6 1.86 -15.34 6.47
C GLY A 6 2.88 -14.45 5.75
N THR A 7 3.87 -13.95 6.47
CA THR A 7 4.91 -13.05 5.92
C THR A 7 6.04 -13.75 5.15
N SER A 8 5.99 -15.08 4.98
CA SER A 8 6.97 -15.86 4.20
C SER A 8 6.64 -15.87 2.71
N VAL A 9 6.42 -14.70 2.13
CA VAL A 9 6.08 -14.44 0.73
C VAL A 9 7.07 -13.42 0.15
N SER A 10 6.98 -13.17 -1.16
CA SER A 10 7.77 -12.09 -1.79
C SER A 10 7.48 -10.76 -1.11
N ARG A 11 8.52 -9.92 -0.96
CA ARG A 11 8.42 -8.65 -0.23
C ARG A 11 7.36 -7.71 -0.81
N ASP A 12 7.27 -7.64 -2.11
CA ASP A 12 6.29 -6.84 -2.86
C ASP A 12 4.87 -7.41 -2.89
N PHE A 13 4.64 -8.53 -2.19
CA PHE A 13 3.32 -9.14 -2.03
C PHE A 13 2.85 -9.19 -0.57
N VAL A 14 3.77 -9.01 0.37
CA VAL A 14 3.52 -9.23 1.80
C VAL A 14 2.47 -8.27 2.38
N GLU A 15 2.43 -7.03 1.89
CA GLU A 15 1.50 -5.99 2.37
C GLU A 15 0.13 -6.04 1.69
N PHE A 16 -0.01 -6.80 0.61
CA PHE A 16 -1.29 -6.87 -0.10
C PHE A 16 -2.46 -7.33 0.78
N PRO A 17 -2.36 -8.41 1.60
CA PRO A 17 -3.45 -8.84 2.46
C PRO A 17 -3.81 -7.84 3.56
N SER A 18 -2.85 -7.12 4.11
CA SER A 18 -3.10 -6.12 5.15
C SER A 18 -3.74 -4.86 4.56
N GLN A 19 -3.20 -4.35 3.45
CA GLN A 19 -3.69 -3.12 2.83
C GLN A 19 -5.10 -3.29 2.23
N VAL A 20 -5.41 -4.43 1.60
CA VAL A 20 -6.74 -4.64 1.02
C VAL A 20 -7.86 -4.56 2.07
N ILE A 21 -7.61 -5.01 3.30
CA ILE A 21 -8.61 -4.98 4.38
C ILE A 21 -8.87 -3.54 4.87
N GLU A 22 -7.89 -2.65 4.75
CA GLU A 22 -8.04 -1.24 5.13
C GLU A 22 -9.15 -0.53 4.35
N HIS A 23 -9.37 -0.92 3.08
CA HIS A 23 -10.44 -0.34 2.26
C HIS A 23 -11.83 -0.50 2.90
N TRP A 24 -12.13 -1.67 3.47
CA TRP A 24 -13.41 -1.89 4.15
C TRP A 24 -13.59 -0.98 5.36
N ALA A 25 -12.51 -0.65 6.08
CA ALA A 25 -12.59 0.14 7.30
C ALA A 25 -13.19 1.55 7.09
N VAL A 26 -13.13 2.08 5.88
CA VAL A 26 -13.64 3.42 5.52
C VAL A 26 -14.91 3.37 4.66
N GLU A 27 -15.42 2.19 4.35
CA GLU A 27 -16.68 2.05 3.61
C GLU A 27 -17.89 2.38 4.50
N PRO A 28 -18.90 3.10 3.97
CA PRO A 28 -20.06 3.55 4.75
C PRO A 28 -20.78 2.41 5.46
N GLU A 29 -20.90 1.25 4.81
CA GLU A 29 -21.58 0.09 5.37
C GLU A 29 -20.89 -0.41 6.65
N LEU A 30 -19.56 -0.48 6.64
CA LEU A 30 -18.80 -0.92 7.81
C LEU A 30 -18.67 0.19 8.86
N LEU A 31 -18.42 1.43 8.43
CA LEU A 31 -18.33 2.58 9.34
C LEU A 31 -19.59 2.71 10.22
N LYS A 32 -20.78 2.55 9.66
CA LYS A 32 -22.05 2.63 10.41
C LYS A 32 -22.21 1.52 11.46
N LEU A 33 -21.49 0.41 11.34
CA LEU A 33 -21.52 -0.67 12.32
C LEU A 33 -20.70 -0.35 13.57
N TYR A 34 -19.50 0.21 13.40
CA TYR A 34 -18.57 0.40 14.51
C TYR A 34 -18.34 1.86 14.92
N ALA A 35 -18.41 2.82 13.99
CA ALA A 35 -18.17 4.22 14.28
C ALA A 35 -19.43 4.86 14.89
N LYS A 36 -19.52 4.83 16.23
CA LYS A 36 -20.66 5.33 17.00
C LYS A 36 -20.25 6.46 17.93
N HIS A 37 -21.15 7.42 18.10
CA HIS A 37 -20.93 8.52 19.03
C HIS A 37 -20.83 8.00 20.46
N TYR A 38 -19.73 8.34 21.15
CA TYR A 38 -19.35 7.75 22.44
C TYR A 38 -20.36 7.97 23.59
N LYS A 39 -21.22 8.99 23.51
CA LYS A 39 -22.26 9.24 24.51
C LYS A 39 -23.63 8.72 24.10
N THR A 40 -24.02 8.95 22.83
CA THR A 40 -25.40 8.66 22.37
C THR A 40 -25.51 7.26 21.75
N GLY A 41 -24.41 6.65 21.29
CA GLY A 41 -24.41 5.39 20.57
C GLY A 41 -24.91 5.50 19.12
N GLU A 42 -25.22 6.70 18.64
CA GLU A 42 -25.67 6.92 17.26
C GLU A 42 -24.56 6.65 16.27
N PRO A 43 -24.86 5.98 15.14
CA PRO A 43 -23.88 5.76 14.07
C PRO A 43 -23.39 7.08 13.47
N ILE A 44 -22.18 7.05 12.89
CA ILE A 44 -21.62 8.16 12.11
C ILE A 44 -22.58 8.56 10.98
N GLY A 45 -22.81 9.87 10.81
CA GLY A 45 -23.67 10.40 9.76
C GLY A 45 -23.00 10.42 8.37
N ASP A 46 -23.82 10.30 7.32
CA ASP A 46 -23.35 10.26 5.93
C ASP A 46 -22.56 11.52 5.53
N GLU A 47 -22.94 12.70 6.05
CA GLU A 47 -22.20 13.94 5.78
C GLU A 47 -20.75 13.87 6.28
N LEU A 48 -20.51 13.28 7.45
CA LEU A 48 -19.18 13.15 8.00
C LEU A 48 -18.39 12.10 7.22
N ILE A 49 -18.98 10.98 6.82
CA ILE A 49 -18.37 9.97 5.96
C ILE A 49 -17.92 10.62 4.64
N PHE A 50 -18.77 11.39 4.00
CA PHE A 50 -18.44 12.09 2.76
C PHE A 50 -17.25 13.07 2.94
N LYS A 51 -17.24 13.82 4.04
CA LYS A 51 -16.11 14.71 4.38
C LYS A 51 -14.80 13.93 4.58
N MET A 52 -14.85 12.76 5.23
CA MET A 52 -13.68 11.90 5.40
C MET A 52 -13.16 11.39 4.06
N GLN A 53 -14.04 10.92 3.17
CA GLN A 53 -13.67 10.44 1.83
C GLN A 53 -13.07 11.56 0.96
N ASN A 54 -13.58 12.78 1.04
CA ASN A 54 -12.98 13.92 0.33
C ASN A 54 -11.64 14.33 0.92
N ALA A 55 -11.51 14.30 2.25
CA ALA A 55 -10.24 14.63 2.92
C ALA A 55 -9.14 13.63 2.59
N SER A 56 -9.46 12.34 2.38
CA SER A 56 -8.46 11.33 2.00
C SER A 56 -7.81 11.58 0.63
N LYS A 57 -8.49 12.30 -0.26
CA LYS A 57 -7.97 12.67 -1.58
C LYS A 57 -7.17 13.99 -1.58
N PHE A 58 -7.21 14.73 -0.47
CA PHE A 58 -6.49 16.00 -0.38
C PHE A 58 -4.99 15.79 -0.36
N ASN A 59 -4.28 16.57 -1.16
CA ASN A 59 -2.82 16.62 -1.23
C ASN A 59 -2.14 15.28 -1.55
N GLN A 60 -2.80 14.43 -2.31
CA GLN A 60 -2.25 13.12 -2.71
C GLN A 60 -1.00 13.21 -3.57
N GLY A 61 -0.82 14.29 -4.35
CA GLY A 61 0.43 14.55 -5.07
C GLY A 61 1.63 14.63 -4.11
N PHE A 62 1.51 15.40 -3.03
CA PHE A 62 2.53 15.49 -1.99
C PHE A 62 2.83 14.13 -1.36
N ALA A 63 1.80 13.43 -0.87
CA ALA A 63 1.97 12.15 -0.19
C ALA A 63 2.63 11.08 -1.07
N ASN A 64 2.28 11.04 -2.37
CA ASN A 64 2.89 10.10 -3.29
C ASN A 64 4.36 10.45 -3.60
N VAL A 65 4.67 11.73 -3.81
CA VAL A 65 6.05 12.17 -4.11
C VAL A 65 6.96 11.98 -2.89
N GLU A 66 6.50 12.31 -1.69
CA GLU A 66 7.22 12.06 -0.43
C GLU A 66 7.56 10.56 -0.26
N TYR A 67 6.59 9.68 -0.53
CA TYR A 67 6.78 8.23 -0.47
C TYR A 67 7.75 7.73 -1.54
N LEU A 68 7.58 8.17 -2.79
CA LEU A 68 8.46 7.78 -3.90
C LEU A 68 9.89 8.25 -3.67
N ALA A 69 10.09 9.44 -3.12
CA ALA A 69 11.41 9.94 -2.75
C ALA A 69 12.14 8.98 -1.80
N ALA A 70 11.43 8.46 -0.78
CA ALA A 70 11.99 7.45 0.12
C ALA A 70 12.29 6.11 -0.61
N SER A 71 11.45 5.70 -1.55
CA SER A 71 11.68 4.48 -2.34
C SER A 71 12.90 4.59 -3.25
N TYR A 72 13.11 5.75 -3.90
CA TYR A 72 14.33 6.01 -4.68
C TYR A 72 15.57 6.06 -3.79
N LEU A 73 15.48 6.70 -2.63
CA LEU A 73 16.59 6.77 -1.68
C LEU A 73 16.99 5.36 -1.19
N ASP A 74 16.02 4.49 -0.91
CA ASP A 74 16.27 3.08 -0.59
C ASP A 74 17.05 2.38 -1.72
N MET A 75 16.56 2.50 -2.95
CA MET A 75 17.20 1.88 -4.11
C MET A 75 18.60 2.42 -4.36
N ASP A 76 18.83 3.72 -4.24
CA ASP A 76 20.16 4.31 -4.43
C ASP A 76 21.13 3.81 -3.36
N TRP A 77 20.74 3.70 -2.08
CA TRP A 77 21.57 3.13 -1.02
C TRP A 77 21.94 1.67 -1.30
N HIS A 78 21.00 0.85 -1.73
CA HIS A 78 21.21 -0.59 -1.93
C HIS A 78 21.74 -0.96 -3.32
N SER A 79 21.93 0.03 -4.20
CA SER A 79 22.58 -0.12 -5.49
C SER A 79 24.07 0.28 -5.50
N LEU A 80 24.62 0.70 -4.36
CA LEU A 80 26.04 1.05 -4.24
C LEU A 80 26.89 -0.17 -4.52
N ARG A 81 27.94 0.03 -5.34
CA ARG A 81 28.91 -1.00 -5.71
C ARG A 81 30.28 -0.78 -5.05
N THR A 82 30.34 0.08 -4.04
CA THR A 82 31.56 0.42 -3.30
C THR A 82 31.36 0.20 -1.82
N ASN A 83 32.45 -0.09 -1.10
CA ASN A 83 32.48 -0.15 0.36
C ASN A 83 32.97 1.16 0.99
N GLU A 84 33.12 2.22 0.21
CA GLU A 84 33.54 3.51 0.74
C GLU A 84 32.44 4.12 1.62
N ILE A 85 32.90 4.75 2.71
CA ILE A 85 32.01 5.44 3.63
C ILE A 85 31.40 6.67 2.92
N GLN A 86 30.09 6.72 2.87
CA GLN A 86 29.35 7.83 2.29
C GLN A 86 29.03 8.89 3.35
N ASN A 87 29.08 10.17 2.95
CA ASN A 87 28.43 11.22 3.73
C ASN A 87 26.91 11.11 3.55
N THR A 88 26.21 10.74 4.60
CA THR A 88 24.77 10.43 4.52
C THR A 88 23.90 11.59 4.05
N ILE A 89 24.23 12.82 4.45
CA ILE A 89 23.46 14.03 4.06
C ILE A 89 23.70 14.35 2.59
N GLU A 90 24.96 14.30 2.16
CA GLU A 90 25.33 14.56 0.77
C GLU A 90 24.75 13.51 -0.17
N PHE A 91 24.84 12.23 0.20
CA PHE A 91 24.27 11.12 -0.56
C PHE A 91 22.74 11.29 -0.74
N GLU A 92 22.03 11.55 0.35
CA GLU A 92 20.59 11.79 0.34
C GLU A 92 20.22 12.97 -0.56
N ASN A 93 20.89 14.11 -0.39
CA ASN A 93 20.63 15.29 -1.22
C ASN A 93 20.87 15.02 -2.71
N ASN A 94 21.92 14.27 -3.06
CA ASN A 94 22.22 13.90 -4.44
C ASN A 94 21.18 12.94 -5.01
N SER A 95 20.76 11.95 -4.26
CA SER A 95 19.68 11.02 -4.63
C SER A 95 18.38 11.76 -4.92
N LEU A 96 17.94 12.61 -4.01
CA LEU A 96 16.69 13.36 -4.15
C LEU A 96 16.74 14.40 -5.27
N LYS A 97 17.88 15.07 -5.44
CA LYS A 97 18.10 15.99 -6.57
C LYS A 97 18.06 15.30 -7.93
N LYS A 98 18.62 14.09 -8.02
CA LYS A 98 18.63 13.27 -9.24
C LYS A 98 17.22 12.97 -9.77
N ILE A 99 16.25 12.80 -8.89
CA ILE A 99 14.84 12.59 -9.25
C ILE A 99 14.05 13.89 -9.41
N GLY A 100 14.69 15.04 -9.26
CA GLY A 100 14.05 16.35 -9.41
C GLY A 100 13.09 16.71 -8.26
N LEU A 101 13.32 16.17 -7.06
CA LEU A 101 12.50 16.50 -5.90
C LEU A 101 12.61 18.02 -5.62
N ILE A 102 11.47 18.67 -5.43
CA ILE A 102 11.39 20.09 -5.09
C ILE A 102 11.70 20.31 -3.61
N ASP A 103 12.18 21.49 -3.25
CA ASP A 103 12.67 21.78 -1.90
C ASP A 103 11.55 21.75 -0.83
N GLU A 104 10.30 21.96 -1.23
CA GLU A 104 9.12 21.93 -0.37
C GLU A 104 8.71 20.52 0.06
N ILE A 105 9.22 19.48 -0.61
CA ILE A 105 8.95 18.08 -0.27
C ILE A 105 10.23 17.42 0.20
N VAL A 106 10.20 16.88 1.41
CA VAL A 106 11.28 16.04 1.94
C VAL A 106 10.93 14.56 1.77
N SER A 107 11.95 13.71 1.71
CA SER A 107 11.73 12.25 1.74
C SER A 107 10.99 11.86 3.02
N ARG A 108 10.02 10.95 2.92
CA ARG A 108 9.26 10.42 4.07
C ARG A 108 10.16 9.91 5.19
N TYR A 109 11.31 9.36 4.84
CA TYR A 109 12.35 8.95 5.77
C TYR A 109 13.70 9.56 5.36
N ARG A 110 14.42 10.10 6.33
CA ARG A 110 15.82 10.49 6.18
C ARG A 110 16.68 9.27 6.44
N THR A 111 17.81 9.17 5.76
CA THR A 111 18.76 8.06 5.87
C THR A 111 19.04 7.63 7.32
N THR A 112 19.21 8.58 8.24
CA THR A 112 19.64 8.33 9.62
C THR A 112 18.58 7.65 10.51
N TYR A 113 17.31 7.61 10.09
CA TYR A 113 16.21 6.96 10.83
C TYR A 113 15.32 6.09 9.95
N PHE A 114 15.79 5.71 8.77
CA PHE A 114 15.05 4.85 7.85
C PHE A 114 15.14 3.37 8.27
N GLN A 115 14.53 3.07 9.41
CA GLN A 115 14.60 1.75 10.03
C GLN A 115 14.15 0.61 9.10
N HIS A 116 13.13 0.84 8.26
CA HIS A 116 12.59 -0.15 7.33
C HIS A 116 13.68 -0.81 6.48
N ILE A 117 14.63 -0.02 5.97
CA ILE A 117 15.63 -0.49 5.02
C ILE A 117 16.93 -0.97 5.67
N TYR A 118 17.21 -0.59 6.93
CA TYR A 118 18.45 -0.96 7.61
C TYR A 118 18.30 -2.04 8.68
N SER A 119 17.15 -2.14 9.34
CA SER A 119 16.94 -3.10 10.44
C SER A 119 15.73 -4.01 10.24
N SER A 120 15.10 -3.96 9.08
CA SER A 120 14.02 -4.86 8.70
C SER A 120 14.26 -5.45 7.30
N SER A 121 13.30 -6.20 6.81
CA SER A 121 13.41 -6.92 5.54
C SER A 121 13.02 -6.08 4.31
N TYR A 122 13.03 -4.74 4.41
CA TYR A 122 12.66 -3.84 3.30
C TYR A 122 13.86 -3.21 2.57
N SER A 123 15.09 -3.71 2.78
CA SER A 123 16.29 -3.27 2.02
C SER A 123 16.06 -3.47 0.52
N ALA A 124 16.22 -2.41 -0.27
CA ALA A 124 15.85 -2.36 -1.69
C ALA A 124 14.39 -2.78 -1.97
N GLY A 125 13.51 -2.65 -0.98
CA GLY A 125 12.14 -3.16 -1.01
C GLY A 125 11.08 -2.19 -0.50
N TYR A 126 11.42 -0.94 -0.21
CA TYR A 126 10.45 0.03 0.30
C TYR A 126 9.35 0.35 -0.72
N TYR A 127 9.62 0.22 -2.01
CA TYR A 127 8.64 0.34 -3.09
C TYR A 127 7.46 -0.63 -2.96
N SER A 128 7.60 -1.70 -2.19
CA SER A 128 6.60 -2.77 -2.08
C SER A 128 5.24 -2.30 -1.58
N TYR A 129 5.18 -1.23 -0.77
CA TYR A 129 3.92 -0.67 -0.30
C TYR A 129 3.08 -0.04 -1.42
N ILE A 130 3.71 0.64 -2.40
CA ILE A 130 2.95 1.20 -3.53
C ILE A 130 2.57 0.12 -4.53
N TRP A 131 3.40 -0.92 -4.69
CA TRP A 131 3.03 -2.07 -5.50
C TRP A 131 1.86 -2.83 -4.88
N ALA A 132 1.90 -3.06 -3.55
CA ALA A 132 0.77 -3.63 -2.83
C ALA A 132 -0.49 -2.75 -2.96
N ALA A 133 -0.35 -1.41 -2.98
CA ALA A 133 -1.47 -0.50 -3.19
C ALA A 133 -2.12 -0.65 -4.58
N VAL A 134 -1.36 -0.99 -5.62
CA VAL A 134 -1.94 -1.35 -6.93
C VAL A 134 -2.77 -2.62 -6.81
N LEU A 135 -2.24 -3.64 -6.12
CA LEU A 135 -2.93 -4.93 -5.95
C LEU A 135 -4.19 -4.78 -5.09
N ASP A 136 -4.11 -4.06 -3.98
CA ASP A 136 -5.21 -3.93 -3.03
C ASP A 136 -6.36 -3.08 -3.57
N SER A 137 -6.06 -1.97 -4.24
CA SER A 137 -7.08 -1.11 -4.87
C SER A 137 -7.81 -1.85 -5.99
N ASP A 138 -7.08 -2.55 -6.88
CA ASP A 138 -7.72 -3.36 -7.93
C ASP A 138 -8.54 -4.52 -7.33
N ALA A 139 -8.02 -5.20 -6.30
CA ALA A 139 -8.75 -6.27 -5.63
C ALA A 139 -10.03 -5.76 -4.97
N PHE A 140 -9.96 -4.63 -4.25
CA PHE A 140 -11.13 -4.04 -3.61
C PHE A 140 -12.15 -3.52 -4.62
N ALA A 141 -11.69 -2.91 -5.72
CA ALA A 141 -12.58 -2.48 -6.81
C ALA A 141 -13.41 -3.65 -7.37
N ARG A 142 -12.86 -4.86 -7.40
CA ARG A 142 -13.63 -6.06 -7.80
C ARG A 142 -14.77 -6.36 -6.86
N PHE A 143 -14.59 -6.23 -5.54
CA PHE A 143 -15.68 -6.35 -4.58
C PHE A 143 -16.73 -5.26 -4.80
N LYS A 144 -16.33 -4.00 -4.96
CA LYS A 144 -17.26 -2.90 -5.24
C LYS A 144 -18.06 -3.13 -6.52
N ASN A 145 -17.44 -3.65 -7.57
CA ASN A 145 -18.07 -3.92 -8.85
C ASN A 145 -19.10 -5.06 -8.81
N THR A 146 -19.11 -5.90 -7.77
CA THR A 146 -20.19 -6.87 -7.56
C THR A 146 -21.49 -6.22 -7.07
N GLY A 147 -21.42 -4.97 -6.60
CA GLY A 147 -22.52 -4.29 -5.90
C GLY A 147 -22.68 -4.72 -4.44
N GLU A 148 -21.84 -5.62 -3.94
CA GLU A 148 -21.88 -6.17 -2.59
C GLU A 148 -20.45 -6.28 -2.05
N ILE A 149 -20.04 -5.34 -1.19
CA ILE A 149 -18.66 -5.30 -0.67
C ILE A 149 -18.29 -6.52 0.20
N PHE A 150 -19.27 -7.28 0.68
CA PHE A 150 -19.08 -8.53 1.40
C PHE A 150 -19.41 -9.76 0.55
N ASN A 151 -19.20 -9.67 -0.77
CA ASN A 151 -19.48 -10.77 -1.69
C ASN A 151 -18.73 -12.05 -1.30
N LYS A 152 -19.50 -13.06 -0.94
CA LYS A 152 -18.96 -14.31 -0.39
C LYS A 152 -18.14 -15.11 -1.41
N ASP A 153 -18.58 -15.19 -2.65
CA ASP A 153 -17.91 -15.99 -3.67
C ASP A 153 -16.53 -15.41 -4.02
N LEU A 154 -16.43 -14.07 -4.06
CA LEU A 154 -15.16 -13.38 -4.27
C LEU A 154 -14.25 -13.50 -3.04
N ALA A 155 -14.83 -13.42 -1.84
CA ALA A 155 -14.10 -13.62 -0.58
C ALA A 155 -13.53 -15.05 -0.46
N ASP A 156 -14.31 -16.06 -0.87
CA ASP A 156 -13.84 -17.46 -0.90
C ASP A 156 -12.69 -17.65 -1.91
N LYS A 157 -12.74 -16.99 -3.08
CA LYS A 157 -11.62 -16.97 -4.03
C LYS A 157 -10.38 -16.29 -3.45
N TYR A 158 -10.55 -15.10 -2.83
CA TYR A 158 -9.46 -14.39 -2.18
C TYR A 158 -8.80 -15.25 -1.11
N ARG A 159 -9.59 -15.84 -0.23
CA ARG A 159 -9.11 -16.77 0.78
C ARG A 159 -8.33 -17.94 0.18
N LYS A 160 -8.91 -18.59 -0.83
CA LYS A 160 -8.35 -19.81 -1.46
C LYS A 160 -7.04 -19.53 -2.20
N PHE A 161 -6.99 -18.47 -2.99
CA PHE A 161 -5.87 -18.22 -3.90
C PHE A 161 -4.79 -17.30 -3.28
N ILE A 162 -5.17 -16.41 -2.36
CA ILE A 162 -4.22 -15.49 -1.74
C ILE A 162 -3.82 -15.98 -0.34
N LEU A 163 -4.77 -16.09 0.60
CA LEU A 163 -4.44 -16.33 2.00
C LEU A 163 -3.97 -17.76 2.26
N GLU A 164 -4.60 -18.76 1.68
CA GLU A 164 -4.26 -20.17 1.93
C GLU A 164 -2.98 -20.60 1.19
N LYS A 165 -2.67 -19.95 0.06
CA LYS A 165 -1.49 -20.29 -0.75
C LYS A 165 -0.20 -19.66 -0.22
N GLY A 166 -0.24 -18.44 0.27
CA GLY A 166 0.95 -17.75 0.77
C GLY A 166 2.07 -17.74 -0.27
N GLY A 167 3.27 -18.19 0.13
CA GLY A 167 4.46 -18.25 -0.74
C GLY A 167 4.66 -19.58 -1.48
N THR A 168 3.59 -20.31 -1.81
CA THR A 168 3.71 -21.62 -2.49
C THR A 168 3.84 -21.54 -4.01
N GLU A 169 3.40 -20.45 -4.59
CA GLU A 169 3.36 -20.20 -6.04
C GLU A 169 3.82 -18.75 -6.33
N ASP A 170 4.01 -18.41 -7.58
CA ASP A 170 4.29 -17.03 -8.00
C ASP A 170 3.14 -16.09 -7.58
N PRO A 171 3.43 -14.94 -6.94
CA PRO A 171 2.40 -14.02 -6.45
C PRO A 171 1.46 -13.51 -7.54
N MET A 172 1.97 -13.27 -8.75
CA MET A 172 1.14 -12.80 -9.86
C MET A 172 0.24 -13.88 -10.43
N GLU A 173 0.67 -15.14 -10.41
CA GLU A 173 -0.20 -16.27 -10.76
C GLU A 173 -1.32 -16.47 -9.73
N LEU A 174 -0.99 -16.31 -8.44
CA LEU A 174 -2.00 -16.31 -7.36
C LEU A 174 -3.00 -15.17 -7.54
N TYR A 175 -2.50 -13.97 -7.85
CA TYR A 175 -3.36 -12.82 -8.10
C TYR A 175 -4.28 -13.06 -9.30
N ARG A 176 -3.76 -13.54 -10.43
CA ARG A 176 -4.57 -13.90 -11.63
C ARG A 176 -5.60 -14.98 -11.32
N SER A 177 -5.27 -15.96 -10.49
CA SER A 177 -6.20 -17.01 -10.08
C SER A 177 -7.35 -16.47 -9.25
N PHE A 178 -7.11 -15.46 -8.42
CA PHE A 178 -8.13 -14.74 -7.67
C PHE A 178 -8.93 -13.81 -8.57
N ALA A 179 -8.26 -12.93 -9.30
CA ALA A 179 -8.82 -11.78 -9.99
C ALA A 179 -9.34 -12.10 -11.41
N GLY A 180 -8.80 -13.15 -12.05
CA GLY A 180 -9.07 -13.51 -13.45
C GLY A 180 -8.28 -12.70 -14.48
N SER A 181 -7.52 -11.69 -14.06
CA SER A 181 -6.68 -10.84 -14.91
C SER A 181 -5.47 -10.29 -14.13
N ASN A 182 -4.58 -9.57 -14.81
CA ASN A 182 -3.56 -8.76 -14.16
C ASN A 182 -4.22 -7.62 -13.38
N PRO A 183 -3.54 -7.08 -12.33
CA PRO A 183 -3.97 -5.87 -11.65
C PRO A 183 -3.85 -4.66 -12.57
N GLU A 184 -4.73 -3.69 -12.39
CA GLU A 184 -4.72 -2.42 -13.11
C GLU A 184 -4.50 -1.26 -12.15
N ILE A 185 -3.76 -0.25 -12.59
CA ILE A 185 -3.42 0.92 -11.78
C ILE A 185 -4.60 1.90 -11.62
N SER A 186 -5.58 1.85 -12.52
CA SER A 186 -6.72 2.78 -12.56
C SER A 186 -7.47 2.86 -11.23
N ALA A 187 -7.68 1.73 -10.56
CA ALA A 187 -8.33 1.71 -9.24
C ALA A 187 -7.56 2.55 -8.21
N LEU A 188 -6.24 2.39 -8.15
CA LEU A 188 -5.38 3.17 -7.24
C LEU A 188 -5.41 4.67 -7.56
N LEU A 189 -5.37 5.03 -8.85
CA LEU A 189 -5.43 6.44 -9.28
C LEU A 189 -6.76 7.07 -8.89
N SER A 190 -7.86 6.36 -9.10
CA SER A 190 -9.21 6.81 -8.71
C SER A 190 -9.34 6.96 -7.19
N ASP A 191 -8.86 6.01 -6.40
CA ASP A 191 -8.88 6.06 -4.93
C ASP A 191 -8.10 7.29 -4.41
N ARG A 192 -7.02 7.65 -5.08
CA ARG A 192 -6.19 8.82 -4.75
C ARG A 192 -6.68 10.14 -5.38
N GLY A 193 -7.71 10.09 -6.22
CA GLY A 193 -8.22 11.28 -6.93
C GLY A 193 -7.20 11.89 -7.89
N LEU A 194 -6.40 11.04 -8.56
CA LEU A 194 -5.38 11.41 -9.53
C LEU A 194 -5.83 11.18 -11.00
N GLU A 195 -7.06 10.77 -11.19
CA GLU A 195 -7.76 10.68 -12.50
C GLU A 195 -8.79 11.79 -12.63
#